data_29b277fce563311c238d121f3359c635
#
_entry.id   29b277fce563311c238d121f3359c635
#
_cell.length_a   1.000
_cell.length_b   1.000
_cell.length_c   1.000
_cell.angle_alpha   90.00
_cell.angle_beta   90.00
_cell.angle_gamma   90.00
#
_symmetry.space_group_name_H-M   'P 1'
#
loop_
_entity.id
_entity.type
_entity.pdbx_description
1 polymer ?
#
loop_
_entity_poly.entity_id
_entity_poly.type
_entity_poly.pdbx_seq_one_letter_code
_entity_poly.pdbx_strand_id
1 'polypeptide(L)'
;MGKRRTAREMALQMLFQHELGRSDLHDVLRSYQPADVSGEGEGAGLEEKELRSARDYAETLAAGVVEHRDRIDELIREQATNWRIERMPVVDRTVLRIAIYELLEQTDVPQVVIVDEAIELAKRYGSEQSGAFVNGVLDGLLHTRKFPGRLH
;
A
#
# COMPACT_ATOMS: atom_id res chain seq x y z
N MET A 1 -4.33 -10.73 -11.09
CA MET A 1 -3.19 -10.26 -10.88
C MET A 1 -3.11 -8.95 -11.47
N GLY A 2 -2.49 -8.71 -12.30
CA GLY A 2 -2.27 -7.61 -13.15
C GLY A 2 -2.68 -6.27 -12.58
N LYS A 3 -3.87 -5.86 -12.86
CA LYS A 3 -4.30 -4.48 -12.63
C LYS A 3 -4.24 -4.01 -11.17
N ARG A 4 -4.74 -4.82 -10.24
CA ARG A 4 -4.74 -4.41 -8.83
C ARG A 4 -3.35 -4.44 -8.22
N ARG A 5 -2.54 -5.43 -8.61
CA ARG A 5 -1.16 -5.49 -8.15
C ARG A 5 -0.36 -4.31 -8.68
N THR A 6 -0.53 -4.01 -9.97
CA THR A 6 0.12 -2.85 -10.58
C THR A 6 -0.31 -1.57 -9.89
N ALA A 7 -1.60 -1.44 -9.55
CA ALA A 7 -2.08 -0.27 -8.84
C ALA A 7 -1.40 -0.08 -7.50
N ARG A 8 -1.17 -1.17 -6.77
CA ARG A 8 -0.50 -1.06 -5.47
C ARG A 8 0.96 -0.65 -5.61
N GLU A 9 1.64 -1.12 -6.66
CA GLU A 9 3.00 -0.68 -6.93
C GLU A 9 3.04 0.81 -7.26
N MET A 10 2.10 1.27 -8.08
CA MET A 10 2.01 2.69 -8.40
C MET A 10 1.73 3.53 -7.16
N ALA A 11 0.82 3.07 -6.31
CA ALA A 11 0.51 3.79 -5.07
C ALA A 11 1.74 3.91 -4.18
N LEU A 12 2.52 2.84 -4.08
CA LEU A 12 3.76 2.86 -3.30
C LEU A 12 4.70 3.94 -3.84
N GLN A 13 4.86 4.00 -5.14
CA GLN A 13 5.74 5.00 -5.76
C GLN A 13 5.21 6.42 -5.59
N MET A 14 3.91 6.61 -5.71
CA MET A 14 3.28 7.91 -5.50
C MET A 14 3.51 8.41 -4.07
N LEU A 15 3.33 7.51 -3.11
CA LEU A 15 3.51 7.86 -1.70
C LEU A 15 4.98 8.12 -1.36
N PHE A 16 5.90 7.40 -2.03
CA PHE A 16 7.32 7.69 -1.88
C PHE A 16 7.64 9.11 -2.37
N GLN A 17 7.14 9.47 -3.53
CA GLN A 17 7.39 10.81 -4.07
C GLN A 17 6.81 11.88 -3.17
N HIS A 18 5.61 11.62 -2.63
CA HIS A 18 4.97 12.54 -1.73
C HIS A 18 5.76 12.72 -0.44
N GLU A 19 6.17 11.63 0.17
CA GLU A 19 6.84 11.68 1.47
C GLU A 19 8.29 12.12 1.37
N LEU A 20 9.05 11.49 0.49
CA LEU A 20 10.49 11.75 0.40
C LEU A 20 10.80 13.07 -0.29
N GLY A 21 10.00 13.42 -1.28
CA GLY A 21 10.17 14.67 -1.99
C GLY A 21 9.51 15.86 -1.32
N ARG A 22 8.72 15.60 -0.27
CA ARG A 22 7.94 16.62 0.42
C ARG A 22 7.06 17.40 -0.53
N SER A 23 6.59 16.72 -1.57
CA SER A 23 5.74 17.33 -2.58
C SER A 23 4.28 17.21 -2.17
N ASP A 24 3.46 18.16 -2.59
CA ASP A 24 2.03 18.05 -2.40
C ASP A 24 1.50 16.84 -3.15
N LEU A 25 0.62 16.07 -2.54
CA LEU A 25 0.12 14.86 -3.17
C LEU A 25 -0.56 15.14 -4.51
N HIS A 26 -1.31 16.24 -4.59
CA HIS A 26 -1.97 16.59 -5.85
C HIS A 26 -0.96 16.74 -6.99
N ASP A 27 0.18 17.37 -6.71
CA ASP A 27 1.22 17.54 -7.71
C ASP A 27 1.85 16.21 -8.08
N VAL A 28 2.07 15.33 -7.11
CA VAL A 28 2.61 14.00 -7.36
C VAL A 28 1.68 13.22 -8.28
N LEU A 29 0.39 13.21 -7.96
CA LEU A 29 -0.57 12.45 -8.77
C LEU A 29 -0.63 12.96 -10.20
N ARG A 30 -0.54 14.27 -10.36
CA ARG A 30 -0.63 14.87 -11.69
C ARG A 30 0.59 14.58 -12.56
N SER A 31 1.78 14.51 -11.94
CA SER A 31 3.02 14.33 -12.67
C SER A 31 3.56 12.91 -12.68
N TYR A 32 2.89 11.98 -12.00
CA TYR A 32 3.38 10.62 -11.86
C TYR A 32 3.53 9.92 -13.21
N GLN A 33 4.67 9.26 -13.40
CA GLN A 33 4.97 8.48 -14.58
C GLN A 33 5.16 7.03 -14.19
N PRO A 34 4.37 6.09 -14.74
CA PRO A 34 4.45 4.71 -14.34
C PRO A 34 5.54 3.89 -15.03
N ALA A 35 6.59 4.54 -15.53
CA ALA A 35 7.63 3.86 -16.30
C ALA A 35 8.27 2.72 -15.50
N ASP A 36 8.49 2.94 -14.23
CA ASP A 36 9.14 1.93 -13.39
C ASP A 36 8.27 0.72 -13.14
N VAL A 37 6.97 0.87 -13.31
CA VAL A 37 6.02 -0.22 -13.13
C VAL A 37 5.83 -0.99 -14.42
N SER A 38 5.91 -0.30 -15.56
CA SER A 38 5.58 -0.86 -16.85
C SER A 38 6.70 -1.66 -17.49
N GLY A 39 7.89 -1.69 -16.89
CA GLY A 39 9.02 -2.41 -17.47
C GLY A 39 8.89 -3.91 -17.29
N GLU A 40 9.70 -4.45 -16.40
CA GLU A 40 9.69 -5.90 -16.14
C GLU A 40 8.77 -6.29 -15.01
N GLY A 41 8.07 -5.35 -14.43
CA GLY A 41 7.22 -5.61 -13.30
C GLY A 41 5.83 -6.05 -13.69
N GLU A 42 4.93 -5.94 -12.73
CA GLU A 42 3.56 -6.40 -12.88
C GLU A 42 2.77 -5.62 -13.93
N GLY A 43 3.22 -4.42 -14.26
CA GLY A 43 2.55 -3.63 -15.30
C GLY A 43 2.87 -4.06 -16.71
N ALA A 44 3.90 -4.91 -16.89
CA ALA A 44 4.29 -5.35 -18.22
C ALA A 44 3.16 -6.18 -18.83
N GLY A 45 2.82 -5.87 -20.07
CA GLY A 45 1.79 -6.60 -20.79
C GLY A 45 0.37 -6.07 -20.59
N LEU A 46 0.16 -5.11 -19.69
CA LEU A 46 -1.16 -4.51 -19.53
C LEU A 46 -1.42 -3.55 -20.68
N GLU A 47 -2.65 -3.57 -21.15
CA GLU A 47 -3.07 -2.64 -22.18
C GLU A 47 -3.26 -1.26 -21.59
N GLU A 48 -3.27 -0.26 -22.44
CA GLU A 48 -3.39 1.14 -22.01
C GLU A 48 -4.63 1.36 -21.15
N LYS A 49 -5.75 0.74 -21.53
CA LYS A 49 -6.98 0.85 -20.76
C LYS A 49 -6.81 0.29 -19.36
N GLU A 50 -6.13 -0.86 -19.24
CA GLU A 50 -5.89 -1.49 -17.95
C GLU A 50 -4.92 -0.68 -17.10
N LEU A 51 -3.93 -0.06 -17.74
CA LEU A 51 -3.01 0.82 -17.02
C LEU A 51 -3.73 2.05 -16.47
N ARG A 52 -4.67 2.61 -17.24
CA ARG A 52 -5.45 3.74 -16.73
C ARG A 52 -6.30 3.33 -15.55
N SER A 53 -6.91 2.16 -15.62
CA SER A 53 -7.72 1.64 -14.52
C SER A 53 -6.87 1.39 -13.29
N ALA A 54 -5.66 0.83 -13.48
CA ALA A 54 -4.73 0.61 -12.38
C ALA A 54 -4.31 1.94 -11.76
N ARG A 55 -4.06 2.95 -12.59
CA ARG A 55 -3.70 4.27 -12.09
C ARG A 55 -4.83 4.91 -11.28
N ASP A 56 -6.08 4.74 -11.72
CA ASP A 56 -7.21 5.28 -10.98
C ASP A 56 -7.28 4.65 -9.59
N TYR A 57 -7.09 3.34 -9.49
CA TYR A 57 -7.10 2.67 -8.20
C TYR A 57 -5.89 3.12 -7.36
N ALA A 58 -4.73 3.26 -7.99
CA ALA A 58 -3.54 3.72 -7.29
C ALA A 58 -3.75 5.11 -6.68
N GLU A 59 -4.40 6.00 -7.42
CA GLU A 59 -4.69 7.34 -6.91
C GLU A 59 -5.66 7.28 -5.74
N THR A 60 -6.65 6.38 -5.81
CA THR A 60 -7.56 6.16 -4.69
C THR A 60 -6.81 5.71 -3.46
N LEU A 61 -5.87 4.77 -3.62
CA LEU A 61 -5.08 4.27 -2.50
C LEU A 61 -4.19 5.36 -1.92
N ALA A 62 -3.48 6.08 -2.78
CA ALA A 62 -2.56 7.11 -2.31
C ALA A 62 -3.30 8.24 -1.60
N ALA A 63 -4.38 8.72 -2.20
CA ALA A 63 -5.17 9.79 -1.59
C ALA A 63 -5.80 9.33 -0.28
N GLY A 64 -6.29 8.09 -0.25
CA GLY A 64 -6.90 7.55 0.95
C GLY A 64 -5.92 7.41 2.10
N VAL A 65 -4.69 6.98 1.80
CA VAL A 65 -3.66 6.87 2.83
C VAL A 65 -3.35 8.24 3.43
N VAL A 66 -3.19 9.25 2.58
CA VAL A 66 -2.89 10.60 3.08
C VAL A 66 -4.07 11.15 3.90
N GLU A 67 -5.27 10.96 3.41
CA GLU A 67 -6.46 11.46 4.10
C GLU A 67 -6.68 10.79 5.45
N HIS A 68 -6.43 9.48 5.54
CA HIS A 68 -6.69 8.71 6.76
C HIS A 68 -5.42 8.39 7.54
N ARG A 69 -4.37 9.12 7.30
CA ARG A 69 -3.04 8.80 7.83
C ARG A 69 -3.00 8.69 9.35
N ASP A 70 -3.63 9.60 10.06
CA ASP A 70 -3.59 9.58 11.52
C ASP A 70 -4.23 8.31 12.08
N ARG A 71 -5.37 7.94 11.53
CA ARG A 71 -6.05 6.72 11.95
C ARG A 71 -5.25 5.48 11.61
N ILE A 72 -4.68 5.44 10.40
CA ILE A 72 -3.87 4.32 9.96
C ILE A 72 -2.65 4.17 10.85
N ASP A 73 -1.95 5.26 11.12
CA ASP A 73 -0.74 5.21 11.94
C ASP A 73 -1.05 4.78 13.37
N GLU A 74 -2.21 5.18 13.89
CA GLU A 74 -2.66 4.75 15.19
C GLU A 74 -2.78 3.22 15.25
N LEU A 75 -3.36 2.62 14.21
CA LEU A 75 -3.48 1.17 14.14
C LEU A 75 -2.12 0.49 14.04
N ILE A 76 -1.19 1.08 13.29
CA ILE A 76 0.16 0.53 13.21
C ILE A 76 0.81 0.55 14.59
N ARG A 77 0.67 1.64 15.32
CA ARG A 77 1.28 1.78 16.65
C ARG A 77 0.74 0.75 17.63
N GLU A 78 -0.53 0.38 17.50
CA GLU A 78 -1.11 -0.64 18.37
C GLU A 78 -0.40 -1.97 18.26
N GLN A 79 0.07 -2.31 17.07
CA GLN A 79 0.68 -3.61 16.83
C GLN A 79 2.21 -3.57 16.90
N ALA A 80 2.80 -2.46 16.51
CA ALA A 80 4.25 -2.33 16.45
C ALA A 80 4.75 -1.50 17.62
N THR A 81 4.46 -1.97 18.84
CA THR A 81 4.75 -1.20 20.05
C THR A 81 6.23 -0.95 20.30
N ASN A 82 7.10 -1.80 19.77
CA ASN A 82 8.54 -1.66 19.95
C ASN A 82 9.20 -0.83 18.84
N TRP A 83 8.40 -0.32 17.92
CA TRP A 83 8.93 0.41 16.77
C TRP A 83 8.25 1.74 16.61
N ARG A 84 9.03 2.79 16.43
CA ARG A 84 8.48 4.09 16.07
C ARG A 84 8.24 4.08 14.57
N ILE A 85 7.09 4.61 14.16
CA ILE A 85 6.76 4.69 12.73
C ILE A 85 7.84 5.45 11.98
N GLU A 86 8.33 6.53 12.57
CA GLU A 86 9.35 7.37 11.94
C GLU A 86 10.65 6.64 11.69
N ARG A 87 10.90 5.55 12.43
CA ARG A 87 12.12 4.77 12.30
C ARG A 87 11.94 3.50 11.49
N MET A 88 10.71 3.19 11.09
CA MET A 88 10.48 2.06 10.21
C MET A 88 11.06 2.36 8.84
N PRO A 89 11.58 1.34 8.14
CA PRO A 89 11.95 1.53 6.74
C PRO A 89 10.77 2.10 5.96
N VAL A 90 11.07 3.01 5.03
CA VAL A 90 10.02 3.69 4.27
C VAL A 90 9.12 2.70 3.55
N VAL A 91 9.70 1.65 2.95
CA VAL A 91 8.92 0.64 2.26
C VAL A 91 7.94 -0.02 3.22
N ASP A 92 8.45 -0.46 4.39
CA ASP A 92 7.63 -1.20 5.34
C ASP A 92 6.42 -0.38 5.80
N ARG A 93 6.67 0.86 6.22
CA ARG A 93 5.55 1.66 6.72
C ARG A 93 4.58 2.06 5.62
N THR A 94 5.08 2.30 4.40
CA THR A 94 4.19 2.69 3.30
C THR A 94 3.32 1.51 2.86
N VAL A 95 3.91 0.32 2.80
CA VAL A 95 3.15 -0.90 2.48
C VAL A 95 2.08 -1.15 3.54
N LEU A 96 2.43 -0.98 4.82
CA LEU A 96 1.46 -1.13 5.90
C LEU A 96 0.33 -0.11 5.76
N ARG A 97 0.64 1.12 5.44
CA ARG A 97 -0.37 2.17 5.28
C ARG A 97 -1.34 1.84 4.15
N ILE A 98 -0.82 1.36 3.02
CA ILE A 98 -1.67 0.98 1.89
C ILE A 98 -2.59 -0.18 2.29
N ALA A 99 -2.03 -1.22 2.90
CA ALA A 99 -2.81 -2.39 3.29
C ALA A 99 -3.90 -2.03 4.30
N ILE A 100 -3.56 -1.24 5.30
CA ILE A 100 -4.53 -0.85 6.31
C ILE A 100 -5.64 0.01 5.71
N TYR A 101 -5.29 0.92 4.80
CA TYR A 101 -6.32 1.69 4.10
C TYR A 101 -7.28 0.75 3.37
N GLU A 102 -6.75 -0.25 2.66
CA GLU A 102 -7.60 -1.20 1.96
C GLU A 102 -8.49 -1.97 2.94
N LEU A 103 -7.94 -2.38 4.08
CA LEU A 103 -8.73 -3.07 5.10
C LEU A 103 -9.86 -2.19 5.61
N LEU A 104 -9.63 -0.90 5.76
CA LEU A 104 -10.62 0.02 6.29
C LEU A 104 -11.69 0.39 5.25
N GLU A 105 -11.30 0.61 4.03
CA GLU A 105 -12.17 1.27 3.06
C GLU A 105 -12.54 0.43 1.83
N GLN A 106 -11.72 -0.54 1.46
CA GLN A 106 -11.97 -1.32 0.25
C GLN A 106 -12.61 -2.65 0.62
N THR A 107 -13.87 -2.59 1.02
CA THR A 107 -14.56 -3.72 1.60
C THR A 107 -14.85 -4.85 0.62
N ASP A 108 -14.71 -4.60 -0.68
CA ASP A 108 -14.88 -5.61 -1.71
C ASP A 108 -13.63 -6.45 -1.94
N VAL A 109 -12.50 -6.09 -1.33
CA VAL A 109 -11.25 -6.84 -1.46
C VAL A 109 -11.10 -7.77 -0.26
N PRO A 110 -10.95 -9.09 -0.49
CA PRO A 110 -10.81 -10.03 0.64
C PRO A 110 -9.56 -9.72 1.47
N GLN A 111 -9.68 -9.91 2.77
CA GLN A 111 -8.56 -9.64 3.69
C GLN A 111 -7.32 -10.44 3.33
N VAL A 112 -7.48 -11.71 2.98
CA VAL A 112 -6.34 -12.56 2.68
C VAL A 112 -5.59 -12.03 1.46
N VAL A 113 -6.29 -11.47 0.49
CA VAL A 113 -5.67 -10.89 -0.69
C VAL A 113 -4.88 -9.65 -0.30
N ILE A 114 -5.46 -8.79 0.55
CA ILE A 114 -4.77 -7.58 0.99
C ILE A 114 -3.46 -7.93 1.70
N VAL A 115 -3.50 -8.89 2.61
CA VAL A 115 -2.32 -9.30 3.36
C VAL A 115 -1.27 -9.91 2.43
N ASP A 116 -1.69 -10.85 1.58
CA ASP A 116 -0.74 -11.51 0.68
C ASP A 116 -0.07 -10.53 -0.26
N GLU A 117 -0.82 -9.59 -0.80
CA GLU A 117 -0.26 -8.59 -1.72
C GLU A 117 0.67 -7.63 -0.98
N ALA A 118 0.34 -7.29 0.26
CA ALA A 118 1.22 -6.44 1.06
C ALA A 118 2.56 -7.13 1.32
N ILE A 119 2.52 -8.42 1.63
CA ILE A 119 3.75 -9.20 1.86
C ILE A 119 4.59 -9.23 0.59
N GLU A 120 3.98 -9.49 -0.56
CA GLU A 120 4.70 -9.53 -1.83
C GLU A 120 5.33 -8.18 -2.16
N LEU A 121 4.59 -7.11 -1.92
CA LEU A 121 5.08 -5.76 -2.17
C LEU A 121 6.29 -5.47 -1.27
N ALA A 122 6.21 -5.85 0.00
CA ALA A 122 7.29 -5.66 0.94
C ALA A 122 8.53 -6.46 0.55
N LYS A 123 8.34 -7.70 0.10
CA LYS A 123 9.46 -8.52 -0.35
C LYS A 123 10.13 -7.95 -1.58
N ARG A 124 9.33 -7.40 -2.48
CA ARG A 124 9.86 -6.92 -3.75
C ARG A 124 10.64 -5.62 -3.61
N TYR A 125 10.17 -4.73 -2.75
CA TYR A 125 10.76 -3.39 -2.65
C TYR A 125 11.51 -3.12 -1.36
N GLY A 126 11.38 -3.98 -0.37
CA GLY A 126 12.02 -3.80 0.93
C GLY A 126 13.23 -4.70 1.14
N SER A 127 13.56 -4.93 2.40
CA SER A 127 14.67 -5.79 2.77
C SER A 127 14.18 -7.22 2.98
N GLU A 128 15.12 -8.12 3.34
CA GLU A 128 14.79 -9.51 3.60
C GLU A 128 13.77 -9.68 4.71
N GLN A 129 13.79 -8.79 5.69
CA GLN A 129 12.89 -8.88 6.83
C GLN A 129 11.54 -8.21 6.61
N SER A 130 11.40 -7.43 5.54
CA SER A 130 10.19 -6.61 5.34
C SER A 130 8.93 -7.44 5.24
N GLY A 131 8.96 -8.54 4.50
CA GLY A 131 7.79 -9.39 4.35
C GLY A 131 7.30 -9.94 5.68
N ALA A 132 8.22 -10.46 6.49
CA ALA A 132 7.86 -11.01 7.80
C ALA A 132 7.35 -9.93 8.74
N PHE A 133 7.97 -8.77 8.72
CA PHE A 133 7.55 -7.66 9.58
C PHE A 133 6.14 -7.20 9.22
N VAL A 134 5.87 -7.00 7.93
CA VAL A 134 4.55 -6.56 7.47
C VAL A 134 3.50 -7.62 7.82
N ASN A 135 3.83 -8.89 7.59
CA ASN A 135 2.90 -9.97 7.94
C ASN A 135 2.56 -9.97 9.42
N GLY A 136 3.59 -9.80 10.27
CA GLY A 136 3.36 -9.79 11.71
C GLY A 136 2.44 -8.67 12.18
N VAL A 137 2.63 -7.48 11.65
CA VAL A 137 1.80 -6.34 12.03
C VAL A 137 0.36 -6.55 11.56
N LEU A 138 0.18 -6.94 10.30
CA LEU A 138 -1.17 -7.14 9.74
C LEU A 138 -1.89 -8.30 10.42
N ASP A 139 -1.18 -9.40 10.65
CA ASP A 139 -1.76 -10.56 11.31
C ASP A 139 -2.24 -10.20 12.72
N GLY A 140 -1.40 -9.49 13.47
CA GLY A 140 -1.78 -9.04 14.80
C GLY A 140 -3.00 -8.14 14.78
N LEU A 141 -3.05 -7.23 13.82
CA LEU A 141 -4.16 -6.31 13.68
C LEU A 141 -5.46 -7.05 13.40
N LEU A 142 -5.41 -8.04 12.51
CA LEU A 142 -6.60 -8.83 12.17
C LEU A 142 -7.08 -9.71 13.29
N HIS A 143 -6.19 -10.09 14.22
CA HIS A 143 -6.58 -10.86 15.39
C HIS A 143 -7.26 -9.99 16.46
N THR A 144 -6.95 -8.70 16.50
CA THR A 144 -7.48 -7.83 17.56
C THR A 144 -8.64 -6.97 17.10
N ARG A 145 -8.86 -6.85 15.81
CA ARG A 145 -9.92 -5.99 15.27
C ARG A 145 -10.63 -6.65 14.13
N LYS A 146 -11.89 -6.26 13.95
CA LYS A 146 -12.66 -6.65 12.78
C LYS A 146 -12.76 -5.43 11.85
N PHE A 147 -12.66 -5.69 10.57
CA PHE A 147 -12.76 -4.65 9.57
C PHE A 147 -14.08 -4.78 8.82
N PRO A 148 -14.67 -3.65 8.43
CA PRO A 148 -16.06 -3.65 7.96
C PRO A 148 -16.26 -4.34 6.62
N GLY A 149 -17.47 -4.88 6.46
CA GLY A 149 -17.99 -5.30 5.17
C GLY A 149 -17.43 -6.57 4.54
N ARG A 150 -16.60 -7.33 5.28
CA ARG A 150 -15.95 -8.49 4.66
C ARG A 150 -16.37 -9.80 5.25
N LEU A 151 -16.35 -10.81 4.37
CA LEU A 151 -16.40 -12.19 4.80
C LEU A 151 -14.97 -12.68 4.95
N HIS A 152 -14.75 -13.49 5.93
CA HIS A 152 -13.42 -13.98 6.27
C HIS A 152 -13.05 -15.25 5.54
#